data_dd90d4422f0b7963780722bd483684e8
#
_entry.id   dd90d4422f0b7963780722bd483684e8
#
_cell.length_a   1.000
_cell.length_b   1.000
_cell.length_c   1.000
_cell.angle_alpha   90.00
_cell.angle_beta   90.00
_cell.angle_gamma   90.00
#
_symmetry.space_group_name_H-M   'P 1'
#
loop_
_entity.id
_entity.type
_entity.pdbx_description
1 polymer ?
#
loop_
_entity_poly.entity_id
_entity_poly.type
_entity_poly.pdbx_seq_one_letter_code
_entity_poly.pdbx_strand_id
1 'polypeptide(L)'
;MAKLSQIRRLAILINKLSAVRYVPTDALIAHVENTLALYDNKDSNYSQRTMQRDFGLIDEMFGIVIRNDKSRGYYIAELDEMTDNYKELLLNFELLSSINTDSVLQKYVLAEHRRNAIRHELIAPLLKAIRKRNPIEFDYTLVRHNGKIVHKRLMPHFLKESQYRWYLIGYDTDGKLKSFGVDRISAINILEDTQFLRDEHIDIPALFRESYGIWNNPEDPVEDIILKYDSVDGAFVKTLPLHHSQQILSEDETGITVKLRLRITNDFVMELLSRSRSVEVVAPHTLRTRLYDTLRQAAERNKPIETECD
;
A
#
# COMPACT_ATOMS: atom_id res chain seq x y z
N MET A 1 -16.33 19.30 14.70
CA MET A 1 -16.15 18.29 15.78
C MET A 1 -17.06 17.06 15.61
N ALA A 2 -18.38 17.19 15.34
CA ALA A 2 -19.27 16.03 15.20
C ALA A 2 -18.87 15.00 14.11
N LYS A 3 -18.38 15.45 12.95
CA LYS A 3 -17.95 14.54 11.87
C LYS A 3 -16.71 13.70 12.20
N LEU A 4 -15.75 14.23 12.96
CA LEU A 4 -14.53 13.52 13.31
C LEU A 4 -14.81 12.39 14.32
N SER A 5 -15.66 12.64 15.33
CA SER A 5 -16.07 11.60 16.29
C SER A 5 -16.86 10.47 15.62
N GLN A 6 -17.62 10.80 14.56
CA GLN A 6 -18.34 9.80 13.77
C GLN A 6 -17.40 8.88 13.02
N ILE A 7 -16.45 9.42 12.24
CA ILE A 7 -15.47 8.60 11.49
C ILE A 7 -14.67 7.72 12.45
N ARG A 8 -14.32 8.22 13.64
CA ARG A 8 -13.65 7.45 14.68
C ARG A 8 -14.45 6.23 15.11
N ARG A 9 -15.76 6.40 15.36
CA ARG A 9 -16.64 5.27 15.72
C ARG A 9 -16.68 4.21 14.62
N LEU A 10 -16.76 4.65 13.33
CA LEU A 10 -16.77 3.72 12.20
C LEU A 10 -15.47 2.90 12.16
N ALA A 11 -14.31 3.55 12.35
CA ALA A 11 -13.01 2.87 12.38
C ALA A 11 -12.92 1.86 13.54
N ILE A 12 -13.32 2.25 14.76
CA ILE A 12 -13.34 1.37 15.93
C ILE A 12 -14.20 0.12 15.69
N LEU A 13 -15.40 0.30 15.09
CA LEU A 13 -16.31 -0.80 14.77
C LEU A 13 -15.67 -1.78 13.76
N ILE A 14 -15.14 -1.25 12.67
CA ILE A 14 -14.52 -2.06 11.61
C ILE A 14 -13.32 -2.81 12.17
N ASN A 15 -12.44 -2.15 12.92
CA ASN A 15 -11.27 -2.77 13.53
C ASN A 15 -11.64 -3.90 14.47
N LYS A 16 -12.65 -3.68 15.34
CA LYS A 16 -13.12 -4.73 16.26
C LYS A 16 -13.66 -5.94 15.54
N LEU A 17 -14.53 -5.72 14.55
CA LEU A 17 -15.17 -6.79 13.78
C LEU A 17 -14.21 -7.49 12.79
N SER A 18 -13.12 -6.83 12.41
CA SER A 18 -12.05 -7.44 11.62
C SER A 18 -11.14 -8.35 12.45
N ALA A 19 -10.86 -7.94 13.70
CA ALA A 19 -10.01 -8.71 14.62
C ALA A 19 -10.73 -9.92 15.21
N VAL A 20 -12.07 -9.84 15.39
CA VAL A 20 -12.88 -10.90 16.01
C VAL A 20 -14.07 -11.21 15.14
N ARG A 21 -14.18 -12.48 14.70
CA ARG A 21 -15.18 -12.91 13.71
C ARG A 21 -16.62 -12.65 14.13
N TYR A 22 -16.98 -12.79 15.41
CA TYR A 22 -18.31 -12.54 15.94
C TYR A 22 -18.21 -11.78 17.25
N VAL A 23 -18.94 -10.67 17.38
CA VAL A 23 -18.92 -9.83 18.59
C VAL A 23 -20.37 -9.60 19.08
N PRO A 24 -20.71 -9.99 20.31
CA PRO A 24 -22.02 -9.70 20.91
C PRO A 24 -22.30 -8.20 20.99
N THR A 25 -23.57 -7.83 20.93
CA THR A 25 -24.03 -6.43 20.93
C THR A 25 -23.43 -5.61 22.07
N ASP A 26 -23.57 -6.12 23.30
CA ASP A 26 -23.10 -5.40 24.50
C ASP A 26 -21.58 -5.24 24.52
N ALA A 27 -20.85 -6.28 24.09
CA ALA A 27 -19.40 -6.23 23.99
C ALA A 27 -18.92 -5.25 22.91
N LEU A 28 -19.66 -5.11 21.81
CA LEU A 28 -19.34 -4.15 20.74
C LEU A 28 -19.59 -2.71 21.20
N ILE A 29 -20.72 -2.46 21.88
CA ILE A 29 -21.07 -1.14 22.45
C ILE A 29 -20.02 -0.75 23.49
N ALA A 30 -19.74 -1.63 24.46
CA ALA A 30 -18.75 -1.38 25.51
C ALA A 30 -17.34 -1.12 24.92
N HIS A 31 -16.96 -1.85 23.85
CA HIS A 31 -15.70 -1.62 23.17
C HIS A 31 -15.60 -0.21 22.57
N VAL A 32 -16.67 0.24 21.89
CA VAL A 32 -16.70 1.59 21.31
C VAL A 32 -16.65 2.65 22.41
N GLU A 33 -17.43 2.52 23.49
CA GLU A 33 -17.43 3.46 24.60
C GLU A 33 -16.08 3.54 25.30
N ASN A 34 -15.47 2.41 25.65
CA ASN A 34 -14.15 2.33 26.29
C ASN A 34 -13.08 2.95 25.39
N THR A 35 -13.11 2.67 24.09
CA THR A 35 -12.12 3.22 23.16
C THR A 35 -12.31 4.73 22.99
N LEU A 36 -13.55 5.22 22.89
CA LEU A 36 -13.82 6.66 22.82
C LEU A 36 -13.42 7.41 24.09
N ALA A 37 -13.62 6.80 25.26
CA ALA A 37 -13.22 7.38 26.54
C ALA A 37 -11.70 7.62 26.66
N LEU A 38 -10.89 6.81 25.97
CA LEU A 38 -9.44 7.03 25.88
C LEU A 38 -9.07 8.34 25.16
N TYR A 39 -9.97 8.82 24.28
CA TYR A 39 -9.69 10.01 23.44
C TYR A 39 -10.31 11.30 23.96
N ASP A 40 -11.48 11.26 24.58
CA ASP A 40 -12.30 12.47 24.81
C ASP A 40 -12.53 12.81 26.31
N ASN A 41 -12.05 12.06 27.27
CA ASN A 41 -12.30 12.27 28.72
C ASN A 41 -13.79 12.55 29.07
N LYS A 42 -14.73 12.22 28.20
CA LYS A 42 -16.18 12.37 28.39
C LYS A 42 -16.83 11.01 28.26
N ASP A 43 -17.73 10.73 29.19
CA ASP A 43 -18.63 9.58 29.09
C ASP A 43 -19.40 9.65 27.77
N SER A 44 -19.00 8.84 26.81
CA SER A 44 -19.68 8.74 25.51
C SER A 44 -20.74 7.66 25.62
N ASN A 45 -22.00 8.08 25.73
CA ASN A 45 -23.14 7.15 25.68
C ASN A 45 -23.33 6.69 24.22
N TYR A 46 -22.90 5.45 23.92
CA TYR A 46 -23.02 4.86 22.58
C TYR A 46 -24.16 3.86 22.55
N SER A 47 -25.31 4.28 21.99
CA SER A 47 -26.51 3.46 21.98
C SER A 47 -26.53 2.47 20.80
N GLN A 48 -27.29 1.37 20.95
CA GLN A 48 -27.56 0.42 19.88
C GLN A 48 -28.16 1.09 18.62
N ARG A 49 -29.01 2.12 18.80
CA ARG A 49 -29.56 2.91 17.68
C ARG A 49 -28.48 3.66 16.91
N THR A 50 -27.49 4.21 17.62
CA THR A 50 -26.34 4.88 16.99
C THR A 50 -25.48 3.87 16.24
N MET A 51 -25.25 2.69 16.84
CA MET A 51 -24.51 1.59 16.22
C MET A 51 -25.14 1.12 14.89
N GLN A 52 -26.46 0.95 14.86
CA GLN A 52 -27.16 0.56 13.63
C GLN A 52 -27.03 1.61 12.52
N ARG A 53 -27.09 2.89 12.87
CA ARG A 53 -26.85 3.96 11.91
C ARG A 53 -25.41 3.98 11.42
N ASP A 54 -24.45 3.74 12.31
CA ASP A 54 -23.05 3.69 11.96
C ASP A 54 -22.76 2.47 11.03
N PHE A 55 -23.45 1.34 11.18
CA PHE A 55 -23.37 0.20 10.23
C PHE A 55 -23.87 0.58 8.83
N GLY A 56 -24.96 1.32 8.72
CA GLY A 56 -25.44 1.83 7.42
C GLY A 56 -24.43 2.76 6.75
N LEU A 57 -23.73 3.59 7.53
CA LEU A 57 -22.67 4.46 7.01
C LEU A 57 -21.41 3.69 6.61
N ILE A 58 -21.08 2.62 7.34
CA ILE A 58 -19.97 1.73 6.99
C ILE A 58 -20.24 1.06 5.64
N ASP A 59 -21.44 0.58 5.42
CA ASP A 59 -21.83 0.00 4.12
C ASP A 59 -21.79 1.05 3.01
N GLU A 60 -22.40 2.23 3.21
CA GLU A 60 -22.42 3.31 2.22
C GLU A 60 -21.02 3.83 1.86
N MET A 61 -20.16 4.02 2.85
CA MET A 61 -18.83 4.65 2.66
C MET A 61 -17.76 3.67 2.22
N PHE A 62 -17.82 2.43 2.71
CA PHE A 62 -16.72 1.45 2.56
C PHE A 62 -17.17 0.15 1.87
N GLY A 63 -18.47 -0.04 1.61
CA GLY A 63 -19.01 -1.27 1.04
C GLY A 63 -18.89 -2.48 1.98
N ILE A 64 -18.68 -2.24 3.30
CA ILE A 64 -18.52 -3.29 4.30
C ILE A 64 -19.89 -3.62 4.90
N VAL A 65 -20.40 -4.80 4.59
CA VAL A 65 -21.70 -5.26 5.07
C VAL A 65 -21.55 -5.97 6.42
N ILE A 66 -22.13 -5.39 7.49
CA ILE A 66 -22.17 -5.97 8.82
C ILE A 66 -23.52 -6.64 9.03
N ARG A 67 -23.50 -7.93 9.40
CA ARG A 67 -24.70 -8.73 9.69
C ARG A 67 -24.69 -9.21 11.14
N ASN A 68 -25.87 -9.61 11.61
CA ASN A 68 -26.07 -10.15 12.95
C ASN A 68 -26.45 -11.62 12.87
N ASP A 69 -25.66 -12.48 13.52
CA ASP A 69 -26.04 -13.85 13.84
C ASP A 69 -26.71 -13.84 15.24
N LYS A 70 -27.94 -14.32 15.32
CA LYS A 70 -28.75 -14.27 16.56
C LYS A 70 -28.09 -14.95 17.77
N SER A 71 -27.20 -15.90 17.54
CA SER A 71 -26.54 -16.68 18.61
C SER A 71 -25.13 -16.17 18.92
N ARG A 72 -24.43 -15.56 17.96
CA ARG A 72 -23.02 -15.23 18.06
C ARG A 72 -22.73 -13.72 18.04
N GLY A 73 -23.67 -12.89 17.54
CA GLY A 73 -23.51 -11.46 17.45
C GLY A 73 -23.15 -10.94 16.06
N TYR A 74 -22.63 -9.73 15.99
CA TYR A 74 -22.29 -9.04 14.74
C TYR A 74 -21.00 -9.54 14.11
N TYR A 75 -20.98 -9.57 12.77
CA TYR A 75 -19.81 -9.98 11.97
C TYR A 75 -19.82 -9.27 10.61
N ILE A 76 -18.65 -9.19 9.98
CA ILE A 76 -18.51 -8.72 8.60
C ILE A 76 -18.86 -9.87 7.66
N ALA A 77 -19.90 -9.68 6.82
CA ALA A 77 -20.53 -10.77 6.04
C ALA A 77 -19.70 -11.16 4.80
N GLU A 78 -19.08 -10.18 4.14
CA GLU A 78 -18.27 -10.39 2.94
C GLU A 78 -17.02 -9.50 3.04
N LEU A 79 -15.88 -10.09 2.73
CA LEU A 79 -14.58 -9.44 2.66
C LEU A 79 -14.05 -9.65 1.26
N ASP A 80 -14.13 -8.61 0.43
CA ASP A 80 -13.42 -8.55 -0.84
C ASP A 80 -11.98 -8.12 -0.61
N GLU A 81 -11.05 -8.46 -1.53
CA GLU A 81 -9.64 -8.03 -1.49
C GLU A 81 -9.50 -6.50 -1.35
N MET A 82 -10.44 -5.73 -1.94
CA MET A 82 -10.51 -4.28 -1.76
C MET A 82 -10.82 -3.88 -0.31
N THR A 83 -11.55 -4.70 0.43
CA THR A 83 -11.93 -4.41 1.81
C THR A 83 -10.75 -4.52 2.78
N ASP A 84 -9.77 -5.38 2.52
CA ASP A 84 -8.56 -5.49 3.35
C ASP A 84 -7.69 -4.23 3.24
N ASN A 85 -7.59 -3.63 2.05
CA ASN A 85 -6.91 -2.34 1.88
C ASN A 85 -7.59 -1.20 2.65
N TYR A 86 -8.93 -1.18 2.71
CA TYR A 86 -9.67 -0.18 3.50
C TYR A 86 -9.49 -0.37 5.01
N LYS A 87 -9.37 -1.59 5.49
CA LYS A 87 -9.10 -1.87 6.91
C LYS A 87 -7.76 -1.29 7.36
N GLU A 88 -6.72 -1.49 6.57
CA GLU A 88 -5.39 -0.96 6.87
C GLU A 88 -5.39 0.58 6.89
N LEU A 89 -6.06 1.21 5.93
CA LEU A 89 -6.24 2.66 5.89
C LEU A 89 -7.01 3.18 7.12
N LEU A 90 -8.05 2.47 7.56
CA LEU A 90 -8.84 2.83 8.73
C LEU A 90 -8.06 2.65 10.04
N LEU A 91 -7.25 1.60 10.16
CA LEU A 91 -6.32 1.39 11.27
C LEU A 91 -5.33 2.56 11.37
N ASN A 92 -4.73 2.94 10.26
CA ASN A 92 -3.84 4.09 10.19
C ASN A 92 -4.56 5.40 10.53
N PHE A 93 -5.80 5.57 10.08
CA PHE A 93 -6.61 6.73 10.42
C PHE A 93 -6.95 6.78 11.92
N GLU A 94 -7.32 5.67 12.54
CA GLU A 94 -7.59 5.59 13.97
C GLU A 94 -6.35 5.97 14.78
N LEU A 95 -5.19 5.39 14.43
CA LEU A 95 -3.92 5.72 15.06
C LEU A 95 -3.59 7.21 14.93
N LEU A 96 -3.64 7.77 13.72
CA LEU A 96 -3.35 9.17 13.46
C LEU A 96 -4.35 10.11 14.15
N SER A 97 -5.62 9.75 14.22
CA SER A 97 -6.63 10.56 14.87
C SER A 97 -6.49 10.55 16.39
N SER A 98 -6.03 9.44 16.97
CA SER A 98 -5.73 9.37 18.41
C SER A 98 -4.53 10.24 18.80
N ILE A 99 -3.48 10.23 17.96
CA ILE A 99 -2.29 11.06 18.17
C ILE A 99 -2.62 12.56 18.07
N ASN A 100 -3.45 12.96 17.10
CA ASN A 100 -3.76 14.38 16.85
C ASN A 100 -4.71 14.99 17.88
N THR A 101 -5.43 14.18 18.65
CA THR A 101 -6.44 14.70 19.60
C THR A 101 -5.84 14.98 20.99
N ASP A 102 -4.78 14.29 21.36
CA ASP A 102 -4.12 14.46 22.64
C ASP A 102 -2.64 14.81 22.44
N SER A 103 -2.28 16.04 22.80
CA SER A 103 -0.89 16.52 22.78
C SER A 103 0.05 15.71 23.67
N VAL A 104 -0.50 14.98 24.65
CA VAL A 104 0.26 14.07 25.52
C VAL A 104 0.61 12.78 24.76
N LEU A 105 -0.33 12.21 23.99
CA LEU A 105 -0.09 11.01 23.21
C LEU A 105 0.92 11.24 22.08
N GLN A 106 0.99 12.45 21.52
CA GLN A 106 2.00 12.80 20.51
C GLN A 106 3.44 12.58 20.99
N LYS A 107 3.69 12.68 22.30
CA LYS A 107 5.02 12.46 22.89
C LYS A 107 5.44 10.99 22.92
N TYR A 108 4.49 10.08 22.79
CA TYR A 108 4.72 8.63 22.86
C TYR A 108 4.71 7.93 21.52
N VAL A 109 4.47 8.66 20.42
CA VAL A 109 4.43 8.10 19.07
C VAL A 109 5.51 8.74 18.22
N LEU A 110 6.44 7.91 17.78
CA LEU A 110 7.49 8.32 16.84
C LEU A 110 7.06 7.89 15.43
N ALA A 111 6.72 8.88 14.60
CA ALA A 111 6.40 8.61 13.20
C ALA A 111 7.68 8.40 12.38
N GLU A 112 7.59 7.55 11.37
CA GLU A 112 8.68 7.40 10.39
C GLU A 112 8.95 8.73 9.68
N HIS A 113 10.20 9.21 9.74
CA HIS A 113 10.60 10.47 9.10
C HIS A 113 10.78 10.36 7.59
N ARG A 114 10.96 9.16 7.07
CA ARG A 114 11.18 8.90 5.65
C ARG A 114 9.85 8.86 4.88
N ARG A 115 9.08 9.93 4.97
CA ARG A 115 7.85 10.09 4.20
C ARG A 115 8.03 11.21 3.18
N ASN A 116 7.75 10.91 1.92
CA ASN A 116 7.59 11.98 0.94
C ASN A 116 6.36 12.80 1.27
N ALA A 117 6.45 14.10 0.99
CA ALA A 117 5.27 14.94 0.99
C ALA A 117 4.28 14.40 -0.04
N ILE A 118 3.23 13.75 0.47
CA ILE A 118 2.12 13.33 -0.38
C ILE A 118 1.45 14.63 -0.84
N ARG A 119 1.37 14.83 -2.14
CA ARG A 119 0.64 15.96 -2.74
C ARG A 119 -0.88 15.69 -2.64
N HIS A 120 -1.40 15.75 -1.41
CA HIS A 120 -2.81 15.44 -1.11
C HIS A 120 -3.77 16.26 -1.96
N GLU A 121 -3.40 17.49 -2.29
CA GLU A 121 -4.17 18.39 -3.13
C GLU A 121 -4.40 17.85 -4.56
N LEU A 122 -3.53 16.96 -5.04
CA LEU A 122 -3.67 16.36 -6.37
C LEU A 122 -4.50 15.08 -6.39
N ILE A 123 -4.66 14.37 -5.26
CA ILE A 123 -5.33 13.06 -5.23
C ILE A 123 -6.79 13.17 -5.68
N ALA A 124 -7.56 14.10 -5.10
CA ALA A 124 -8.97 14.26 -5.45
C ALA A 124 -9.20 14.71 -6.91
N PRO A 125 -8.46 15.72 -7.45
CA PRO A 125 -8.53 16.05 -8.87
C PRO A 125 -8.17 14.89 -9.80
N LEU A 126 -7.14 14.11 -9.47
CA LEU A 126 -6.72 12.96 -10.27
C LEU A 126 -7.78 11.85 -10.26
N LEU A 127 -8.36 11.53 -9.10
CA LEU A 127 -9.47 10.56 -9.00
C LEU A 127 -10.70 11.02 -9.79
N LYS A 128 -11.01 12.34 -9.78
CA LYS A 128 -12.08 12.91 -10.60
C LYS A 128 -11.82 12.70 -12.08
N ALA A 129 -10.58 12.98 -12.55
CA ALA A 129 -10.18 12.79 -13.94
C ALA A 129 -10.27 11.32 -14.37
N ILE A 130 -9.78 10.39 -13.53
CA ILE A 130 -9.87 8.94 -13.74
C ILE A 130 -11.32 8.49 -13.89
N ARG A 131 -12.17 8.90 -12.94
CA ARG A 131 -13.60 8.51 -12.93
C ARG A 131 -14.36 9.06 -14.15
N LYS A 132 -14.09 10.32 -14.52
CA LYS A 132 -14.73 10.97 -15.68
C LYS A 132 -14.09 10.61 -17.02
N ARG A 133 -12.99 9.87 -17.00
CA ARG A 133 -12.20 9.53 -18.21
C ARG A 133 -11.67 10.77 -18.93
N ASN A 134 -11.32 11.82 -18.17
CA ASN A 134 -10.76 13.03 -18.77
C ASN A 134 -9.24 12.87 -18.94
N PRO A 135 -8.68 13.15 -20.13
CA PRO A 135 -7.24 13.25 -20.27
C PRO A 135 -6.70 14.41 -19.44
N ILE A 136 -5.44 14.30 -19.05
CA ILE A 136 -4.76 15.35 -18.30
C ILE A 136 -3.47 15.76 -18.98
N GLU A 137 -3.08 17.01 -18.79
CA GLU A 137 -1.78 17.55 -19.15
C GLU A 137 -1.10 18.04 -17.88
N PHE A 138 0.21 17.85 -17.79
CA PHE A 138 0.97 18.24 -16.61
C PHE A 138 2.46 18.38 -16.93
N ASP A 139 3.16 19.11 -16.10
CA ASP A 139 4.60 19.18 -16.10
C ASP A 139 5.17 18.11 -15.14
N TYR A 140 6.17 17.38 -15.59
CA TYR A 140 6.79 16.31 -14.84
C TYR A 140 8.28 16.49 -14.67
N THR A 141 8.74 16.43 -13.43
CA THR A 141 10.16 16.56 -13.09
C THR A 141 10.89 15.23 -13.24
N LEU A 142 11.86 15.19 -14.14
CA LEU A 142 12.74 14.04 -14.38
C LEU A 142 13.92 14.06 -13.41
N VAL A 143 13.81 13.37 -12.28
CA VAL A 143 14.86 13.33 -11.24
C VAL A 143 16.19 12.79 -11.78
N ARG A 144 16.14 11.77 -12.67
CA ARG A 144 17.33 11.14 -13.30
C ARG A 144 18.01 12.03 -14.34
N HIS A 145 17.39 13.16 -14.72
CA HIS A 145 17.89 14.09 -15.71
C HIS A 145 18.03 15.50 -15.10
N ASN A 146 18.69 15.58 -13.94
CA ASN A 146 19.00 16.82 -13.22
C ASN A 146 17.78 17.72 -12.98
N GLY A 147 16.61 17.15 -12.76
CA GLY A 147 15.39 17.91 -12.51
C GLY A 147 14.78 18.55 -13.77
N LYS A 148 15.14 18.11 -14.98
CA LYS A 148 14.53 18.61 -16.21
C LYS A 148 13.01 18.45 -16.15
N ILE A 149 12.30 19.53 -16.43
CA ILE A 149 10.84 19.52 -16.53
C ILE A 149 10.44 19.19 -17.98
N VAL A 150 9.48 18.29 -18.12
CA VAL A 150 8.90 17.87 -19.40
C VAL A 150 7.39 17.91 -19.33
N HIS A 151 6.76 18.45 -20.37
CA HIS A 151 5.32 18.45 -20.49
C HIS A 151 4.83 17.05 -20.90
N LYS A 152 3.75 16.57 -20.28
CA LYS A 152 3.15 15.25 -20.52
C LYS A 152 1.65 15.37 -20.69
N ARG A 153 1.12 14.51 -21.55
CA ARG A 153 -0.31 14.25 -21.69
C ARG A 153 -0.56 12.78 -21.39
N LEU A 154 -1.59 12.49 -20.59
CA LEU A 154 -1.91 11.15 -20.14
C LEU A 154 -3.41 10.93 -20.11
N MET A 155 -3.82 9.73 -20.44
CA MET A 155 -5.14 9.16 -20.20
C MET A 155 -5.09 8.38 -18.86
N PRO A 156 -5.48 8.99 -17.74
CA PRO A 156 -5.26 8.42 -16.42
C PRO A 156 -6.24 7.28 -16.14
N HIS A 157 -5.75 6.17 -15.60
CA HIS A 157 -6.56 4.97 -15.32
C HIS A 157 -6.61 4.61 -13.85
N PHE A 158 -5.47 4.66 -13.15
CA PHE A 158 -5.35 4.26 -11.75
C PHE A 158 -4.40 5.15 -10.96
N LEU A 159 -4.63 5.21 -9.63
CA LEU A 159 -3.64 5.61 -8.65
C LEU A 159 -3.17 4.35 -7.93
N LYS A 160 -1.86 4.16 -7.85
CA LYS A 160 -1.23 3.03 -7.17
C LYS A 160 -0.26 3.54 -6.12
N GLU A 161 -0.36 3.01 -4.91
CA GLU A 161 0.67 3.18 -3.89
C GLU A 161 1.78 2.14 -4.07
N SER A 162 3.02 2.57 -3.90
CA SER A 162 4.18 1.71 -3.85
C SER A 162 5.30 2.39 -3.06
N GLN A 163 5.87 1.71 -2.07
CA GLN A 163 6.99 2.19 -1.26
C GLN A 163 6.79 3.63 -0.74
N TYR A 164 5.64 3.86 -0.09
CA TYR A 164 5.23 5.16 0.49
C TYR A 164 5.08 6.31 -0.52
N ARG A 165 4.90 6.02 -1.81
CA ARG A 165 4.65 6.99 -2.87
C ARG A 165 3.39 6.64 -3.64
N TRP A 166 2.67 7.67 -4.08
CA TRP A 166 1.57 7.52 -5.01
C TRP A 166 2.02 7.70 -6.44
N TYR A 167 1.54 6.86 -7.31
CA TYR A 167 1.81 6.88 -8.74
C TYR A 167 0.51 6.97 -9.52
N LEU A 168 0.51 7.87 -10.51
CA LEU A 168 -0.53 7.95 -11.52
C LEU A 168 -0.18 7.04 -12.67
N ILE A 169 -1.08 6.12 -12.99
CA ILE A 169 -0.91 5.13 -14.05
C ILE A 169 -1.90 5.43 -15.16
N GLY A 170 -1.45 5.41 -16.39
CA GLY A 170 -2.28 5.66 -17.55
C GLY A 170 -1.52 5.47 -18.86
N TYR A 171 -2.22 5.64 -19.97
CA TYR A 171 -1.64 5.57 -21.30
C TYR A 171 -1.22 6.95 -21.78
N ASP A 172 -0.02 7.03 -22.34
CA ASP A 172 0.44 8.23 -23.06
C ASP A 172 -0.18 8.34 -24.45
N THR A 173 0.18 9.40 -25.19
CA THR A 173 -0.31 9.63 -26.56
C THR A 173 0.12 8.57 -27.57
N ASP A 174 1.18 7.82 -27.25
CA ASP A 174 1.70 6.73 -28.09
C ASP A 174 1.08 5.37 -27.73
N GLY A 175 0.08 5.36 -26.84
CA GLY A 175 -0.59 4.14 -26.38
C GLY A 175 0.25 3.29 -25.45
N LYS A 176 1.30 3.85 -24.83
CA LYS A 176 2.17 3.13 -23.89
C LYS A 176 1.73 3.36 -22.47
N LEU A 177 1.63 2.27 -21.68
CA LEU A 177 1.37 2.36 -20.26
C LEU A 177 2.54 3.03 -19.53
N LYS A 178 2.26 4.07 -18.75
CA LYS A 178 3.23 4.86 -18.00
C LYS A 178 2.81 5.00 -16.56
N SER A 179 3.82 5.13 -15.67
CA SER A 179 3.65 5.40 -14.26
C SER A 179 4.41 6.67 -13.88
N PHE A 180 3.70 7.64 -13.30
CA PHE A 180 4.25 8.94 -12.90
C PHE A 180 4.09 9.12 -11.40
N GLY A 181 5.19 9.36 -10.67
CA GLY A 181 5.12 9.72 -9.25
C GLY A 181 4.38 11.03 -9.07
N VAL A 182 3.31 11.02 -8.26
CA VAL A 182 2.45 12.20 -8.03
C VAL A 182 3.23 13.34 -7.39
N ASP A 183 4.24 13.02 -6.58
CA ASP A 183 5.17 13.97 -5.95
C ASP A 183 5.96 14.82 -6.95
N ARG A 184 6.06 14.39 -8.20
CA ARG A 184 6.81 15.02 -9.29
C ARG A 184 5.93 15.70 -10.35
N ILE A 185 4.60 15.70 -10.15
CA ILE A 185 3.62 16.34 -11.03
C ILE A 185 3.43 17.80 -10.61
N SER A 186 3.43 18.70 -11.55
CA SER A 186 3.08 20.13 -11.37
C SER A 186 2.26 20.64 -12.55
N ALA A 187 1.69 21.83 -12.43
CA ALA A 187 0.92 22.51 -13.47
C ALA A 187 -0.14 21.59 -14.14
N ILE A 188 -0.92 20.87 -13.30
CA ILE A 188 -1.93 19.96 -13.83
C ILE A 188 -3.10 20.69 -14.47
N ASN A 189 -3.48 20.26 -15.67
CA ASN A 189 -4.66 20.71 -16.41
C ASN A 189 -5.52 19.49 -16.78
N ILE A 190 -6.77 19.48 -16.32
CA ILE A 190 -7.74 18.39 -16.64
C ILE A 190 -8.57 18.85 -17.84
N LEU A 191 -8.54 18.08 -18.91
CA LEU A 191 -9.29 18.38 -20.14
C LEU A 191 -10.75 17.91 -19.97
N GLU A 192 -11.56 18.69 -19.23
CA GLU A 192 -12.91 18.31 -18.81
C GLU A 192 -13.89 18.10 -19.98
N ASP A 193 -13.67 18.77 -21.10
CA ASP A 193 -14.51 18.69 -22.30
C ASP A 193 -14.16 17.47 -23.21
N THR A 194 -13.14 16.70 -22.84
CA THR A 194 -12.66 15.56 -23.60
C THR A 194 -12.75 14.30 -22.77
N GLN A 195 -13.20 13.21 -23.37
CA GLN A 195 -13.19 11.89 -22.74
C GLN A 195 -12.42 10.90 -23.61
N PHE A 196 -11.61 10.03 -22.98
CA PHE A 196 -10.97 8.92 -23.67
C PHE A 196 -11.80 7.62 -23.48
N LEU A 197 -11.67 6.73 -24.45
CA LEU A 197 -12.26 5.40 -24.36
C LEU A 197 -11.30 4.50 -23.56
N ARG A 198 -11.81 3.82 -22.53
CA ARG A 198 -11.08 2.74 -21.89
C ARG A 198 -11.18 1.49 -22.72
N ASP A 199 -10.05 0.84 -22.92
CA ASP A 199 -10.04 -0.54 -23.38
C ASP A 199 -10.35 -1.45 -22.19
N GLU A 200 -11.55 -2.02 -22.16
CA GLU A 200 -12.01 -2.91 -21.10
C GLU A 200 -11.34 -4.29 -21.13
N HIS A 201 -10.62 -4.61 -22.21
CA HIS A 201 -9.85 -5.86 -22.33
C HIS A 201 -8.50 -5.79 -21.59
N ILE A 202 -8.05 -4.59 -21.20
CA ILE A 202 -6.79 -4.41 -20.52
C ILE A 202 -7.04 -4.32 -19.00
N ASP A 203 -6.70 -5.40 -18.29
CA ASP A 203 -6.73 -5.45 -16.83
C ASP A 203 -5.39 -4.91 -16.25
N ILE A 204 -5.32 -3.58 -16.05
CA ILE A 204 -4.14 -2.94 -15.45
C ILE A 204 -3.83 -3.49 -14.04
N PRO A 205 -4.80 -3.69 -13.14
CA PRO A 205 -4.55 -4.38 -11.88
C PRO A 205 -3.88 -5.74 -12.03
N ALA A 206 -4.30 -6.57 -12.99
CA ALA A 206 -3.66 -7.87 -13.24
C ALA A 206 -2.20 -7.73 -13.67
N LEU A 207 -1.86 -6.72 -14.47
CA LEU A 207 -0.46 -6.46 -14.85
C LEU A 207 0.42 -6.19 -13.61
N PHE A 208 -0.09 -5.42 -12.64
CA PHE A 208 0.65 -5.12 -11.41
C PHE A 208 0.62 -6.26 -10.39
N ARG A 209 -0.37 -7.13 -10.45
CA ARG A 209 -0.46 -8.33 -9.59
C ARG A 209 0.71 -9.30 -9.81
N GLU A 210 1.25 -9.33 -11.03
CA GLU A 210 2.40 -10.15 -11.39
C GLU A 210 3.74 -9.41 -11.30
N SER A 211 3.79 -8.26 -10.64
CA SER A 211 4.99 -7.43 -10.53
C SER A 211 5.21 -6.95 -9.10
N TYR A 212 6.47 -6.81 -8.72
CA TYR A 212 6.85 -6.16 -7.47
C TYR A 212 7.03 -4.66 -7.70
N GLY A 213 6.37 -3.84 -6.85
CA GLY A 213 6.53 -2.39 -6.90
C GLY A 213 5.76 -1.70 -8.03
N ILE A 214 6.42 -0.74 -8.69
CA ILE A 214 5.80 0.14 -9.69
C ILE A 214 6.32 -0.10 -11.12
N TRP A 215 7.48 -0.74 -11.24
CA TRP A 215 7.99 -1.11 -12.55
C TRP A 215 7.20 -2.28 -13.10
N ASN A 216 6.69 -2.11 -14.29
CA ASN A 216 5.95 -3.14 -14.99
C ASN A 216 6.18 -2.98 -16.49
N ASN A 217 6.75 -4.00 -17.11
CA ASN A 217 6.77 -4.16 -18.56
C ASN A 217 5.97 -5.42 -18.89
N PRO A 218 4.82 -5.29 -19.53
CA PRO A 218 3.97 -6.44 -19.89
C PRO A 218 4.67 -7.49 -20.76
N GLU A 219 5.72 -7.09 -21.50
CA GLU A 219 6.50 -7.97 -22.36
C GLU A 219 7.50 -8.84 -21.57
N ASP A 220 7.83 -8.44 -20.33
CA ASP A 220 8.73 -9.24 -19.49
C ASP A 220 7.99 -10.52 -19.01
N PRO A 221 8.65 -11.68 -19.06
CA PRO A 221 8.03 -12.94 -18.62
C PRO A 221 7.76 -12.96 -17.12
N VAL A 222 6.69 -13.64 -16.72
CA VAL A 222 6.42 -14.02 -15.33
C VAL A 222 7.20 -15.31 -15.07
N GLU A 223 8.12 -15.26 -14.12
CA GLU A 223 9.03 -16.37 -13.82
C GLU A 223 8.76 -16.96 -12.42
N ASP A 224 9.05 -18.24 -12.27
CA ASP A 224 9.12 -18.90 -10.97
C ASP A 224 10.48 -18.61 -10.34
N ILE A 225 10.47 -18.00 -9.16
CA ILE A 225 11.67 -17.56 -8.44
C ILE A 225 11.76 -18.34 -7.14
N ILE A 226 12.94 -18.91 -6.88
CA ILE A 226 13.20 -19.64 -5.64
C ILE A 226 14.30 -18.89 -4.90
N LEU A 227 14.00 -18.47 -3.67
CA LEU A 227 14.89 -17.75 -2.78
C LEU A 227 15.09 -18.54 -1.49
N LYS A 228 16.32 -18.53 -0.99
CA LYS A 228 16.64 -19.05 0.34
C LYS A 228 17.13 -17.91 1.23
N TYR A 229 16.67 -17.90 2.47
CA TYR A 229 17.05 -16.97 3.52
C TYR A 229 17.54 -17.72 4.75
N ASP A 230 18.42 -17.10 5.53
CA ASP A 230 18.76 -17.62 6.86
C ASP A 230 17.54 -17.61 7.82
N SER A 231 17.71 -18.16 9.02
CA SER A 231 16.62 -18.24 9.99
C SER A 231 16.12 -16.87 10.44
N VAL A 232 16.97 -15.84 10.46
CA VAL A 232 16.62 -14.49 10.92
C VAL A 232 15.80 -13.76 9.87
N ASP A 233 16.33 -13.60 8.65
CA ASP A 233 15.59 -12.92 7.58
C ASP A 233 14.41 -13.76 7.10
N GLY A 234 14.50 -15.08 7.17
CA GLY A 234 13.40 -15.99 6.88
C GLY A 234 12.18 -15.77 7.77
N ALA A 235 12.38 -15.52 9.06
CA ALA A 235 11.29 -15.18 9.97
C ALA A 235 10.57 -13.87 9.55
N PHE A 236 11.32 -12.85 9.11
CA PHE A 236 10.72 -11.61 8.59
C PHE A 236 9.97 -11.84 7.28
N VAL A 237 10.55 -12.57 6.34
CA VAL A 237 9.93 -12.87 5.03
C VAL A 237 8.67 -13.74 5.20
N LYS A 238 8.61 -14.57 6.24
CA LYS A 238 7.42 -15.36 6.58
C LYS A 238 6.28 -14.49 7.14
N THR A 239 6.60 -13.53 8.00
CA THR A 239 5.61 -12.65 8.64
C THR A 239 5.16 -11.51 7.74
N LEU A 240 6.01 -11.03 6.84
CA LEU A 240 5.70 -10.04 5.82
C LEU A 240 6.13 -10.57 4.44
N PRO A 241 5.24 -11.30 3.76
CA PRO A 241 5.54 -11.88 2.45
C PRO A 241 5.95 -10.82 1.42
N LEU A 242 6.97 -11.11 0.63
CA LEU A 242 7.45 -10.21 -0.43
C LEU A 242 6.41 -9.97 -1.51
N HIS A 243 5.57 -10.97 -1.77
CA HIS A 243 4.54 -10.93 -2.80
C HIS A 243 3.41 -11.89 -2.45
N HIS A 244 2.16 -11.61 -2.87
CA HIS A 244 1.01 -12.47 -2.62
C HIS A 244 1.18 -13.91 -3.15
N SER A 245 2.03 -14.11 -4.17
CA SER A 245 2.33 -15.45 -4.72
C SER A 245 3.34 -16.25 -3.89
N GLN A 246 3.82 -15.71 -2.78
CA GLN A 246 4.83 -16.37 -1.96
C GLN A 246 4.32 -17.68 -1.37
N GLN A 247 5.07 -18.75 -1.57
CA GLN A 247 4.85 -20.06 -1.00
C GLN A 247 6.11 -20.52 -0.29
N ILE A 248 5.96 -21.09 0.90
CA ILE A 248 7.06 -21.71 1.64
C ILE A 248 7.26 -23.12 1.07
N LEU A 249 8.46 -23.41 0.55
CA LEU A 249 8.84 -24.73 0.05
C LEU A 249 9.44 -25.59 1.16
N SER A 250 10.30 -25.01 1.98
CA SER A 250 10.90 -25.68 3.14
C SER A 250 11.26 -24.67 4.22
N GLU A 251 11.26 -25.14 5.46
CA GLU A 251 11.68 -24.39 6.65
C GLU A 251 12.38 -25.36 7.60
N ASP A 252 13.56 -24.98 8.07
CA ASP A 252 14.34 -25.72 9.07
C ASP A 252 15.12 -24.75 9.98
N GLU A 253 15.96 -25.28 10.87
CA GLU A 253 16.76 -24.48 11.80
C GLU A 253 17.77 -23.55 11.09
N THR A 254 18.12 -23.83 9.85
CA THR A 254 19.10 -23.04 9.06
C THR A 254 18.45 -21.92 8.29
N GLY A 255 17.14 -21.99 8.02
CA GLY A 255 16.43 -20.96 7.30
C GLY A 255 15.18 -21.43 6.57
N ILE A 256 14.77 -20.62 5.60
CA ILE A 256 13.53 -20.81 4.83
C ILE A 256 13.81 -20.72 3.34
N THR A 257 13.16 -21.60 2.59
CA THR A 257 13.12 -21.51 1.12
C THR A 257 11.71 -21.15 0.67
N VAL A 258 11.61 -20.09 -0.11
CA VAL A 258 10.34 -19.59 -0.62
C VAL A 258 10.31 -19.61 -2.15
N LYS A 259 9.13 -19.84 -2.70
CA LYS A 259 8.84 -19.72 -4.13
C LYS A 259 7.95 -18.50 -4.36
N LEU A 260 8.27 -17.72 -5.38
CA LEU A 260 7.50 -16.59 -5.87
C LEU A 260 7.22 -16.79 -7.36
N ARG A 261 6.14 -16.18 -7.84
CA ARG A 261 5.81 -16.11 -9.27
C ARG A 261 5.51 -14.67 -9.65
N LEU A 262 6.46 -14.01 -10.30
CA LEU A 262 6.34 -12.60 -10.70
C LEU A 262 7.37 -12.23 -11.78
N ARG A 263 7.22 -11.03 -12.36
CA ARG A 263 8.20 -10.43 -13.26
C ARG A 263 9.42 -9.94 -12.49
N ILE A 264 10.62 -10.23 -13.00
CA ILE A 264 11.87 -9.80 -12.39
C ILE A 264 12.13 -8.32 -12.74
N THR A 265 11.47 -7.44 -12.02
CA THR A 265 11.58 -5.99 -12.18
C THR A 265 12.79 -5.42 -11.42
N ASN A 266 13.16 -4.17 -11.73
CA ASN A 266 14.22 -3.49 -10.99
C ASN A 266 13.86 -3.29 -9.51
N ASP A 267 12.59 -2.99 -9.21
CA ASP A 267 12.12 -2.83 -7.83
C ASP A 267 12.30 -4.11 -7.03
N PHE A 268 12.03 -5.27 -7.65
CA PHE A 268 12.23 -6.57 -7.02
C PHE A 268 13.72 -6.86 -6.74
N VAL A 269 14.60 -6.56 -7.70
CA VAL A 269 16.05 -6.71 -7.48
C VAL A 269 16.53 -5.81 -6.34
N MET A 270 16.03 -4.57 -6.25
CA MET A 270 16.37 -3.65 -5.16
C MET A 270 15.86 -4.17 -3.80
N GLU A 271 14.69 -4.81 -3.75
CA GLU A 271 14.20 -5.47 -2.54
C GLU A 271 15.12 -6.60 -2.10
N LEU A 272 15.56 -7.46 -3.02
CA LEU A 272 16.50 -8.52 -2.70
C LEU A 272 17.85 -7.98 -2.19
N LEU A 273 18.33 -6.87 -2.77
CA LEU A 273 19.55 -6.21 -2.32
C LEU A 273 19.44 -5.66 -0.89
N SER A 274 18.25 -5.27 -0.44
CA SER A 274 18.03 -4.79 0.93
C SER A 274 18.28 -5.89 1.98
N ARG A 275 18.16 -7.17 1.58
CA ARG A 275 18.41 -8.36 2.40
C ARG A 275 19.64 -9.15 1.94
N SER A 276 20.59 -8.47 1.31
CA SER A 276 21.79 -9.08 0.69
C SER A 276 22.68 -9.86 1.65
N ARG A 277 22.54 -9.66 2.97
CA ARG A 277 23.30 -10.39 3.99
C ARG A 277 22.94 -11.88 4.05
N SER A 278 21.74 -12.28 3.63
CA SER A 278 21.25 -13.66 3.79
C SER A 278 20.59 -14.23 2.54
N VAL A 279 20.06 -13.39 1.64
CA VAL A 279 19.32 -13.87 0.47
C VAL A 279 20.24 -14.64 -0.49
N GLU A 280 19.83 -15.86 -0.82
CA GLU A 280 20.38 -16.63 -1.91
C GLU A 280 19.32 -16.85 -2.99
N VAL A 281 19.61 -16.45 -4.23
CA VAL A 281 18.75 -16.77 -5.39
C VAL A 281 19.11 -18.18 -5.86
N VAL A 282 18.20 -19.14 -5.63
CA VAL A 282 18.38 -20.53 -6.10
C VAL A 282 17.99 -20.62 -7.56
N ALA A 283 16.89 -19.97 -7.96
CA ALA A 283 16.40 -19.89 -9.33
C ALA A 283 15.63 -18.56 -9.55
N PRO A 284 15.60 -18.04 -10.80
CA PRO A 284 16.34 -18.47 -11.99
C PRO A 284 17.78 -17.99 -12.00
N HIS A 285 18.62 -18.63 -12.82
CA HIS A 285 20.04 -18.28 -12.94
C HIS A 285 20.27 -16.83 -13.43
N THR A 286 19.41 -16.32 -14.28
CA THR A 286 19.43 -14.93 -14.77
C THR A 286 19.34 -13.91 -13.63
N LEU A 287 18.43 -14.12 -12.68
CA LEU A 287 18.31 -13.28 -11.49
C LEU A 287 19.53 -13.42 -10.57
N ARG A 288 20.00 -14.66 -10.37
CA ARG A 288 21.22 -14.92 -9.57
C ARG A 288 22.42 -14.16 -10.12
N THR A 289 22.67 -14.24 -11.43
CA THR A 289 23.76 -13.52 -12.10
C THR A 289 23.60 -12.01 -11.95
N ARG A 290 22.40 -11.48 -12.19
CA ARG A 290 22.12 -10.05 -12.04
C ARG A 290 22.38 -9.54 -10.62
N LEU A 291 21.96 -10.30 -9.61
CA LEU A 291 22.20 -9.96 -8.21
C LEU A 291 23.71 -9.99 -7.88
N TYR A 292 24.39 -11.06 -8.28
CA TYR A 292 25.83 -11.21 -8.08
C TYR A 292 26.63 -10.04 -8.70
N ASP A 293 26.36 -9.69 -9.97
CA ASP A 293 27.05 -8.59 -10.64
C ASP A 293 26.81 -7.25 -9.95
N THR A 294 25.59 -7.02 -9.47
CA THR A 294 25.24 -5.79 -8.72
C THR A 294 26.00 -5.71 -7.40
N LEU A 295 26.06 -6.82 -6.64
CA LEU A 295 26.77 -6.90 -5.37
C LEU A 295 28.28 -6.76 -5.57
N ARG A 296 28.83 -7.38 -6.60
CA ARG A 296 30.26 -7.26 -6.95
C ARG A 296 30.62 -5.81 -7.26
N GLN A 297 29.83 -5.12 -8.08
CA GLN A 297 30.05 -3.71 -8.37
C GLN A 297 29.91 -2.83 -7.11
N ALA A 298 28.99 -3.17 -6.21
CA ALA A 298 28.84 -2.47 -4.95
C ALA A 298 30.07 -2.69 -4.05
N ALA A 299 30.56 -3.91 -3.95
CA ALA A 299 31.76 -4.23 -3.18
C ALA A 299 33.01 -3.47 -3.71
N GLU A 300 33.18 -3.40 -5.04
CA GLU A 300 34.28 -2.62 -5.65
C GLU A 300 34.23 -1.14 -5.28
N ARG A 301 33.01 -0.52 -5.32
CA ARG A 301 32.83 0.90 -4.95
C ARG A 301 33.08 1.18 -3.47
N ASN A 302 32.92 0.19 -2.61
CA ASN A 302 33.02 0.31 -1.15
C ASN A 302 34.28 -0.40 -0.58
N LYS A 303 35.29 -0.62 -1.40
CA LYS A 303 36.58 -1.11 -0.89
C LYS A 303 37.09 -0.17 0.20
N PRO A 304 37.63 -0.69 1.30
CA PRO A 304 38.31 0.13 2.29
C PRO A 304 39.40 0.97 1.60
N ILE A 305 39.45 2.24 1.94
CA ILE A 305 40.59 3.10 1.54
C ILE A 305 41.76 2.67 2.41
N GLU A 306 42.84 2.18 1.79
CA GLU A 306 44.10 1.96 2.51
C GLU A 306 44.55 3.33 3.02
N THR A 307 44.35 3.61 4.31
CA THR A 307 45.00 4.71 4.97
C THR A 307 46.42 4.31 5.16
N GLU A 308 47.36 4.87 4.36
CA GLU A 308 48.78 4.86 4.71
C GLU A 308 48.87 5.41 6.13
N CYS A 309 49.25 4.53 7.07
CA CYS A 309 49.62 4.93 8.42
C CYS A 309 50.98 5.68 8.29
N ASP A 310 50.91 7.03 8.34
CA ASP A 310 52.10 7.84 8.63
C ASP A 310 52.58 7.61 10.06
#